data_d4a2f2f98daa4606c624ef810ffa928b
#
_entry.id   d4a2f2f98daa4606c624ef810ffa928b
#
_cell.length_a   1.000
_cell.length_b   1.000
_cell.length_c   1.000
_cell.angle_alpha   90.00
_cell.angle_beta   90.00
_cell.angle_gamma   90.00
#
_symmetry.space_group_name_H-M   'P 1'
#
loop_
_entity.id
_entity.type
_entity.pdbx_description
1 polymer ?
#
loop_
_entity_poly.entity_id
_entity_poly.type
_entity_poly.pdbx_seq_one_letter_code
_entity_poly.pdbx_strand_id
1 'polypeptide(L)'
;MKETIFLNKELEGLFLSGDPFLVAEDIQGEIFRQTANRITKEFSFEGNKYFIKLHYGVGWKEIFKNLVKLRVPTLGAFPEWKALKKLKSIGIDCPEPVGFYSKGINPSNIRSFLITKSLINTISLEEALQKGKFQELDFPSKKRFIEKVALISQN
;
A
#
# COMPACT_ATOMS: atom_id res chain seq x y z
N MET A 1 5.59 -23.15 -8.27
CA MET A 1 5.76 -21.69 -8.00
C MET A 1 4.55 -21.25 -7.19
N LYS A 2 4.74 -20.61 -6.03
CA LYS A 2 3.59 -20.14 -5.23
C LYS A 2 3.09 -18.83 -5.82
N GLU A 3 1.83 -18.80 -6.20
CA GLU A 3 1.16 -17.62 -6.75
C GLU A 3 -0.14 -17.40 -5.97
N THR A 4 -0.44 -16.16 -5.64
CA THR A 4 -1.65 -15.77 -4.92
C THR A 4 -2.20 -14.50 -5.53
N ILE A 5 -3.46 -14.49 -5.90
CA ILE A 5 -4.17 -13.34 -6.43
C ILE A 5 -5.48 -13.13 -5.67
N PHE A 6 -5.80 -11.88 -5.41
CA PHE A 6 -7.09 -11.41 -4.93
C PHE A 6 -7.45 -10.14 -5.67
N LEU A 7 -8.60 -10.09 -6.30
CA LEU A 7 -9.13 -8.91 -6.98
C LEU A 7 -10.60 -8.76 -6.62
N ASN A 8 -11.02 -7.54 -6.34
CA ASN A 8 -12.43 -7.21 -6.26
C ASN A 8 -13.04 -7.22 -7.66
N LYS A 9 -14.34 -7.49 -7.77
CA LYS A 9 -15.09 -7.52 -9.04
C LYS A 9 -14.88 -6.28 -9.91
N GLU A 10 -14.78 -5.12 -9.27
CA GLU A 10 -14.55 -3.84 -9.94
C GLU A 10 -13.20 -3.75 -10.70
N LEU A 11 -12.23 -4.60 -10.36
CA LEU A 11 -10.91 -4.64 -11.01
C LEU A 11 -10.70 -5.86 -11.92
N GLU A 12 -11.62 -6.82 -11.91
CA GLU A 12 -11.48 -8.04 -12.73
C GLU A 12 -11.32 -7.71 -14.21
N GLY A 13 -12.06 -6.69 -14.71
CA GLY A 13 -11.97 -6.22 -16.09
C GLY A 13 -10.59 -5.72 -16.51
N LEU A 14 -9.78 -5.25 -15.57
CA LEU A 14 -8.43 -4.77 -15.82
C LEU A 14 -7.41 -5.91 -16.00
N PHE A 15 -7.68 -7.08 -15.41
CA PHE A 15 -6.77 -8.22 -15.34
C PHE A 15 -7.28 -9.45 -16.10
N LEU A 16 -8.03 -9.24 -17.21
CA LEU A 16 -8.68 -10.31 -17.98
C LEU A 16 -7.70 -11.28 -18.65
N SER A 17 -6.49 -10.85 -18.96
CA SER A 17 -5.53 -11.67 -19.71
C SER A 17 -4.08 -11.35 -19.35
N GLY A 18 -3.19 -12.34 -19.46
CA GLY A 18 -1.76 -12.18 -19.25
C GLY A 18 -1.29 -12.42 -17.81
N ASP A 19 -0.02 -12.13 -17.56
CA ASP A 19 0.56 -12.18 -16.21
C ASP A 19 0.07 -10.95 -15.42
N PRO A 20 -0.60 -11.14 -14.28
CA PRO A 20 -1.18 -10.03 -13.53
C PRO A 20 -0.15 -8.98 -13.10
N PHE A 21 1.10 -9.36 -12.87
CA PHE A 21 2.14 -8.41 -12.51
C PHE A 21 2.51 -7.51 -13.68
N LEU A 22 2.62 -8.07 -14.89
CA LEU A 22 2.92 -7.30 -16.10
C LEU A 22 1.77 -6.33 -16.42
N VAL A 23 0.53 -6.80 -16.33
CA VAL A 23 -0.65 -5.93 -16.48
C VAL A 23 -0.60 -4.77 -15.49
N ALA A 24 -0.30 -5.05 -14.23
CA ALA A 24 -0.19 -4.03 -13.17
C ALA A 24 0.96 -3.04 -13.42
N GLU A 25 2.07 -3.51 -14.01
CA GLU A 25 3.23 -2.69 -14.39
C GLU A 25 2.88 -1.70 -15.51
N ASP A 26 2.09 -2.14 -16.49
CA ASP A 26 1.67 -1.35 -17.66
C ASP A 26 0.56 -0.34 -17.35
N ILE A 27 -0.09 -0.41 -16.18
CA ILE A 27 -1.12 0.56 -15.79
C ILE A 27 -0.52 1.98 -15.85
N GLN A 28 -1.15 2.83 -16.65
CA GLN A 28 -0.80 4.25 -16.74
C GLN A 28 -1.34 5.01 -15.55
N GLY A 29 -0.53 5.91 -14.98
CA GLY A 29 -0.92 6.68 -13.80
C GLY A 29 0.17 7.63 -13.34
N GLU A 30 -0.18 8.50 -12.41
CA GLU A 30 0.74 9.45 -11.79
C GLU A 30 1.64 8.73 -10.77
N ILE A 31 2.96 8.88 -10.92
CA ILE A 31 3.94 8.27 -10.00
C ILE A 31 4.10 9.16 -8.77
N PHE A 32 3.60 8.70 -7.63
CA PHE A 32 3.76 9.37 -6.34
C PHE A 32 5.10 9.09 -5.66
N ARG A 33 5.61 7.88 -5.85
CA ARG A 33 6.88 7.48 -5.26
C ARG A 33 7.53 6.37 -6.07
N GLN A 34 8.83 6.51 -6.30
CA GLN A 34 9.63 5.48 -6.96
C GLN A 34 10.94 5.26 -6.18
N THR A 35 11.29 4.01 -6.01
CA THR A 35 12.58 3.55 -5.48
C THR A 35 13.09 2.43 -6.38
N ALA A 36 14.33 1.95 -6.17
CA ALA A 36 14.89 0.86 -6.98
C ALA A 36 13.99 -0.39 -7.06
N ASN A 37 13.23 -0.67 -5.99
CA ASN A 37 12.49 -1.94 -5.85
C ASN A 37 10.97 -1.75 -5.65
N ARG A 38 10.48 -0.51 -5.72
CA ARG A 38 9.05 -0.22 -5.51
C ARG A 38 8.61 1.01 -6.27
N ILE A 39 7.44 0.92 -6.89
CA ILE A 39 6.74 2.05 -7.50
C ILE A 39 5.36 2.18 -6.86
N THR A 40 4.95 3.40 -6.55
CA THR A 40 3.58 3.73 -6.14
C THR A 40 3.00 4.69 -7.16
N LYS A 41 1.88 4.31 -7.79
CA LYS A 41 1.16 5.12 -8.79
C LYS A 41 -0.29 5.35 -8.34
N GLU A 42 -0.85 6.51 -8.64
CA GLU A 42 -2.30 6.70 -8.68
C GLU A 42 -2.80 6.48 -10.10
N PHE A 43 -3.89 5.75 -10.26
CA PHE A 43 -4.53 5.51 -11.57
C PHE A 43 -6.05 5.58 -11.44
N SER A 44 -6.73 5.80 -12.56
CA SER A 44 -8.19 5.81 -12.64
C SER A 44 -8.67 4.63 -13.47
N PHE A 45 -9.70 3.96 -13.02
CA PHE A 45 -10.39 2.88 -13.73
C PHE A 45 -11.88 2.95 -13.44
N GLU A 46 -12.72 2.91 -14.50
CA GLU A 46 -14.19 3.01 -14.40
C GLU A 46 -14.68 4.16 -13.50
N GLY A 47 -14.04 5.34 -13.63
CA GLY A 47 -14.42 6.54 -12.87
C GLY A 47 -13.96 6.58 -11.41
N ASN A 48 -13.31 5.53 -10.91
CA ASN A 48 -12.74 5.48 -9.57
C ASN A 48 -11.24 5.67 -9.58
N LYS A 49 -10.69 6.21 -8.48
CA LYS A 49 -9.25 6.37 -8.29
C LYS A 49 -8.69 5.32 -7.36
N TYR A 50 -7.52 4.82 -7.71
CA TYR A 50 -6.80 3.76 -6.98
C TYR A 50 -5.34 4.10 -6.83
N PHE A 51 -4.73 3.59 -5.76
CA PHE A 51 -3.27 3.51 -5.63
C PHE A 51 -2.81 2.07 -5.86
N ILE A 52 -1.80 1.91 -6.70
CA ILE A 52 -1.10 0.64 -6.86
C ILE A 52 0.34 0.76 -6.36
N LYS A 53 0.76 -0.20 -5.55
CA LYS A 53 2.13 -0.33 -5.05
C LYS A 53 2.75 -1.61 -5.61
N LEU A 54 3.67 -1.45 -6.54
CA LEU A 54 4.42 -2.52 -7.20
C LEU A 54 5.71 -2.81 -6.42
N HIS A 55 6.02 -4.06 -6.20
CA HIS A 55 7.25 -4.53 -5.54
C HIS A 55 7.99 -5.50 -6.47
N TYR A 56 9.25 -5.20 -6.78
CA TYR A 56 10.09 -5.95 -7.74
C TYR A 56 11.05 -6.95 -7.11
N GLY A 57 10.94 -7.17 -5.79
CA GLY A 57 11.92 -7.95 -5.04
C GLY A 57 13.07 -7.09 -4.52
N VAL A 58 13.75 -7.54 -3.48
CA VAL A 58 14.71 -6.71 -2.73
C VAL A 58 16.16 -7.09 -3.01
N GLY A 59 16.41 -8.22 -3.71
CA GLY A 59 17.75 -8.76 -3.92
C GLY A 59 18.45 -9.20 -2.62
N TRP A 60 19.30 -10.21 -2.71
CA TRP A 60 20.00 -10.78 -1.55
C TRP A 60 20.91 -9.79 -0.84
N LYS A 61 21.57 -8.89 -1.57
CA LYS A 61 22.48 -7.87 -0.97
C LYS A 61 21.73 -6.96 0.02
N GLU A 62 20.53 -6.50 -0.35
CA GLU A 62 19.72 -5.63 0.51
C GLU A 62 19.10 -6.41 1.68
N ILE A 63 18.73 -7.68 1.47
CA ILE A 63 18.26 -8.57 2.54
C ILE A 63 19.34 -8.72 3.61
N PHE A 64 20.58 -9.07 3.22
CA PHE A 64 21.70 -9.20 4.15
C PHE A 64 22.05 -7.89 4.85
N LYS A 65 22.06 -6.78 4.13
CA LYS A 65 22.30 -5.45 4.73
C LYS A 65 21.26 -5.09 5.80
N ASN A 66 19.98 -5.40 5.56
CA ASN A 66 18.93 -5.16 6.54
C ASN A 66 19.06 -6.11 7.73
N LEU A 67 19.40 -7.38 7.52
CA LEU A 67 19.62 -8.36 8.59
C LEU A 67 20.77 -7.95 9.53
N VAL A 68 21.89 -7.49 8.96
CA VAL A 68 23.03 -6.96 9.74
C VAL A 68 22.63 -5.75 10.60
N LYS A 69 21.69 -4.94 10.11
CA LYS A 69 21.13 -3.78 10.84
C LYS A 69 19.98 -4.15 11.78
N LEU A 70 19.72 -5.44 12.02
CA LEU A 70 18.58 -5.95 12.80
C LEU A 70 17.22 -5.40 12.34
N ARG A 71 17.08 -5.10 11.04
CA ARG A 71 15.83 -4.67 10.42
C ARG A 71 15.22 -5.80 9.62
N VAL A 72 13.94 -6.08 9.85
CA VAL A 72 13.21 -7.06 9.03
C VAL A 72 12.97 -6.46 7.64
N PRO A 73 13.49 -7.08 6.56
CA PRO A 73 13.26 -6.58 5.21
C PRO A 73 11.78 -6.74 4.83
N THR A 74 11.19 -5.71 4.25
CA THR A 74 9.82 -5.79 3.71
C THR A 74 9.84 -6.56 2.41
N LEU A 75 9.42 -7.82 2.46
CA LEU A 75 9.38 -8.74 1.32
C LEU A 75 8.01 -8.66 0.62
N GLY A 76 7.88 -7.72 -0.33
CA GLY A 76 6.67 -7.59 -1.14
C GLY A 76 5.49 -6.91 -0.43
N ALA A 77 4.30 -7.01 -1.05
CA ALA A 77 3.07 -6.35 -0.63
C ALA A 77 2.26 -7.12 0.44
N PHE A 78 2.59 -8.38 0.71
CA PHE A 78 1.82 -9.25 1.60
C PHE A 78 1.65 -8.72 3.03
N PRO A 79 2.69 -8.20 3.71
CA PRO A 79 2.55 -7.66 5.06
C PRO A 79 1.56 -6.49 5.12
N GLU A 80 1.64 -5.58 4.14
CA GLU A 80 0.73 -4.42 4.07
C GLU A 80 -0.72 -4.86 3.80
N TRP A 81 -0.92 -5.77 2.85
CA TRP A 81 -2.24 -6.34 2.58
C TRP A 81 -2.86 -7.01 3.80
N LYS A 82 -2.08 -7.82 4.54
CA LYS A 82 -2.53 -8.46 5.77
C LYS A 82 -2.87 -7.43 6.86
N ALA A 83 -2.05 -6.40 7.01
CA ALA A 83 -2.28 -5.33 7.98
C ALA A 83 -3.58 -4.57 7.69
N LEU A 84 -3.81 -4.16 6.43
CA LEU A 84 -5.05 -3.46 6.04
C LEU A 84 -6.29 -4.34 6.28
N LYS A 85 -6.24 -5.62 5.95
CA LYS A 85 -7.33 -6.56 6.25
C LYS A 85 -7.60 -6.68 7.75
N LYS A 86 -6.55 -6.72 8.57
CA LYS A 86 -6.67 -6.77 10.03
C LYS A 86 -7.27 -5.49 10.58
N LEU A 87 -6.78 -4.31 10.15
CA LEU A 87 -7.32 -3.02 10.57
C LEU A 87 -8.82 -2.91 10.24
N LYS A 88 -9.20 -3.29 9.01
CA LYS A 88 -10.61 -3.31 8.60
C LYS A 88 -11.45 -4.26 9.48
N SER A 89 -10.92 -5.43 9.84
CA SER A 89 -11.64 -6.42 10.66
C SER A 89 -11.90 -5.97 12.11
N ILE A 90 -11.12 -5.02 12.62
CA ILE A 90 -11.28 -4.43 13.95
C ILE A 90 -11.91 -3.02 13.92
N GLY A 91 -12.48 -2.64 12.76
CA GLY A 91 -13.23 -1.39 12.62
C GLY A 91 -12.37 -0.12 12.55
N ILE A 92 -11.06 -0.24 12.25
CA ILE A 92 -10.19 0.92 12.05
C ILE A 92 -10.28 1.35 10.58
N ASP A 93 -10.58 2.65 10.37
CA ASP A 93 -10.60 3.26 9.06
C ASP A 93 -9.20 3.21 8.42
N CYS A 94 -9.10 2.58 7.27
CA CYS A 94 -7.87 2.45 6.48
C CYS A 94 -8.21 2.39 4.99
N PRO A 95 -7.24 2.63 4.09
CA PRO A 95 -7.45 2.45 2.66
C PRO A 95 -7.98 1.06 2.35
N GLU A 96 -9.05 0.96 1.56
CA GLU A 96 -9.65 -0.32 1.23
C GLU A 96 -8.77 -1.12 0.28
N PRO A 97 -8.27 -2.32 0.66
CA PRO A 97 -7.51 -3.17 -0.24
C PRO A 97 -8.47 -3.88 -1.21
N VAL A 98 -8.35 -3.57 -2.50
CA VAL A 98 -9.21 -4.09 -3.58
C VAL A 98 -8.49 -5.00 -4.56
N GLY A 99 -7.16 -5.04 -4.54
CA GLY A 99 -6.36 -5.95 -5.34
C GLY A 99 -5.06 -6.32 -4.64
N PHE A 100 -4.69 -7.59 -4.72
CA PHE A 100 -3.43 -8.11 -4.22
C PHE A 100 -2.93 -9.23 -5.12
N TYR A 101 -1.65 -9.23 -5.39
CA TYR A 101 -0.97 -10.28 -6.12
C TYR A 101 0.42 -10.53 -5.54
N SER A 102 0.81 -11.79 -5.53
CA SER A 102 2.17 -12.18 -5.16
C SER A 102 2.58 -13.45 -5.89
N LYS A 103 3.77 -13.43 -6.48
CA LYS A 103 4.38 -14.55 -7.21
C LYS A 103 5.85 -14.70 -6.84
N GLY A 104 6.24 -15.92 -6.50
CA GLY A 104 7.61 -16.27 -6.18
C GLY A 104 7.72 -17.00 -4.85
N ILE A 105 8.81 -17.74 -4.68
CA ILE A 105 9.17 -18.44 -3.43
C ILE A 105 10.45 -17.83 -2.85
N ASN A 106 11.36 -17.39 -3.73
CA ASN A 106 12.61 -16.80 -3.33
C ASN A 106 12.38 -15.35 -2.83
N PRO A 107 12.67 -15.03 -1.57
CA PRO A 107 12.47 -13.71 -0.98
C PRO A 107 13.07 -12.57 -1.79
N SER A 108 14.20 -12.82 -2.47
CA SER A 108 14.88 -11.79 -3.26
C SER A 108 14.17 -11.43 -4.57
N ASN A 109 13.27 -12.31 -5.07
CA ASN A 109 12.63 -12.17 -6.39
C ASN A 109 11.10 -12.19 -6.31
N ILE A 110 10.52 -12.01 -5.13
CA ILE A 110 9.07 -11.91 -5.00
C ILE A 110 8.58 -10.68 -5.75
N ARG A 111 7.77 -10.90 -6.78
CA ARG A 111 7.01 -9.84 -7.45
C ARG A 111 5.61 -9.79 -6.87
N SER A 112 5.17 -8.61 -6.49
CA SER A 112 3.84 -8.45 -5.89
C SER A 112 3.32 -7.05 -6.07
N PHE A 113 1.99 -6.91 -6.02
CA PHE A 113 1.36 -5.61 -5.93
C PHE A 113 0.22 -5.59 -4.91
N LEU A 114 -0.10 -4.40 -4.46
CA LEU A 114 -1.28 -4.08 -3.66
C LEU A 114 -2.01 -2.92 -4.31
N ILE A 115 -3.31 -3.07 -4.53
CA ILE A 115 -4.20 -1.99 -4.99
C ILE A 115 -5.14 -1.62 -3.85
N THR A 116 -5.22 -0.33 -3.57
CA THR A 116 -6.16 0.25 -2.60
C THR A 116 -7.01 1.32 -3.27
N LYS A 117 -8.24 1.51 -2.80
CA LYS A 117 -9.03 2.69 -3.19
C LYS A 117 -8.34 3.96 -2.71
N SER A 118 -8.35 4.99 -3.56
CA SER A 118 -7.90 6.32 -3.17
C SER A 118 -8.85 6.91 -2.12
N LEU A 119 -8.28 7.54 -1.09
CA LEU A 119 -9.06 8.24 -0.09
C LEU A 119 -9.47 9.61 -0.64
N ILE A 120 -10.77 9.88 -0.67
CA ILE A 120 -11.31 11.14 -1.16
C ILE A 120 -11.29 12.18 -0.04
N ASN A 121 -10.95 13.43 -0.36
CA ASN A 121 -10.94 14.56 0.58
C ASN A 121 -10.05 14.35 1.81
N THR A 122 -8.93 13.67 1.64
CA THR A 122 -7.92 13.45 2.68
C THR A 122 -6.61 14.11 2.31
N ILE A 123 -5.85 14.47 3.33
CA ILE A 123 -4.46 14.89 3.21
C ILE A 123 -3.60 14.05 4.15
N SER A 124 -2.34 13.85 3.81
CA SER A 124 -1.43 13.16 4.72
C SER A 124 -1.18 14.01 5.98
N LEU A 125 -0.86 13.34 7.09
CA LEU A 125 -0.48 14.07 8.32
C LEU A 125 0.75 14.97 8.08
N GLU A 126 1.71 14.49 7.29
CA GLU A 126 2.89 15.26 6.91
C GLU A 126 2.50 16.55 6.18
N GLU A 127 1.62 16.45 5.19
CA GLU A 127 1.11 17.60 4.45
C GLU A 127 0.28 18.55 5.34
N ALA A 128 -0.54 18.01 6.26
CA ALA A 128 -1.31 18.79 7.21
C ALA A 128 -0.42 19.60 8.16
N LEU A 129 0.69 19.01 8.60
CA LEU A 129 1.68 19.69 9.44
C LEU A 129 2.45 20.76 8.65
N GLN A 130 2.91 20.45 7.44
CA GLN A 130 3.65 21.39 6.58
C GLN A 130 2.82 22.60 6.17
N LYS A 131 1.52 22.39 5.88
CA LYS A 131 0.57 23.45 5.50
C LYS A 131 -0.06 24.17 6.68
N GLY A 132 0.33 23.88 7.92
CA GLY A 132 -0.22 24.50 9.12
C GLY A 132 -1.67 24.10 9.47
N LYS A 133 -2.29 23.19 8.69
CA LYS A 133 -3.69 22.81 8.91
C LYS A 133 -3.94 22.15 10.25
N PHE A 134 -2.94 21.46 10.80
CA PHE A 134 -3.06 20.86 12.13
C PHE A 134 -3.09 21.93 13.23
N GLN A 135 -2.37 23.03 13.06
CA GLN A 135 -2.34 24.16 13.99
C GLN A 135 -3.68 24.91 14.03
N GLU A 136 -4.38 24.97 12.89
CA GLU A 136 -5.68 25.62 12.74
C GLU A 136 -6.82 24.86 13.45
N LEU A 137 -6.64 23.57 13.74
CA LEU A 137 -7.64 22.78 14.47
C LEU A 137 -7.84 23.32 15.89
N ASP A 138 -9.09 23.31 16.35
CA ASP A 138 -9.43 23.58 17.74
C ASP A 138 -8.91 22.51 18.70
N PHE A 139 -8.84 22.82 19.98
CA PHE A 139 -8.32 21.90 20.99
C PHE A 139 -9.08 20.57 21.05
N PRO A 140 -10.42 20.51 21.03
CA PRO A 140 -11.18 19.27 21.01
C PRO A 140 -10.84 18.37 19.81
N SER A 141 -10.67 18.95 18.61
CA SER A 141 -10.32 18.20 17.40
C SER A 141 -8.89 17.65 17.47
N LYS A 142 -7.93 18.43 17.96
CA LYS A 142 -6.56 17.96 18.23
C LYS A 142 -6.54 16.78 19.22
N LYS A 143 -7.28 16.91 20.32
CA LYS A 143 -7.38 15.86 21.34
C LYS A 143 -7.94 14.57 20.75
N ARG A 144 -9.06 14.65 20.01
CA ARG A 144 -9.70 13.51 19.35
C ARG A 144 -8.75 12.83 18.34
N PHE A 145 -7.98 13.63 17.59
CA PHE A 145 -6.98 13.11 16.66
C PHE A 145 -5.90 12.32 17.41
N ILE A 146 -5.32 12.88 18.48
CA ILE A 146 -4.28 12.22 19.29
C ILE A 146 -4.81 10.93 19.92
N GLU A 147 -6.04 10.94 20.46
CA GLU A 147 -6.69 9.76 21.03
C GLU A 147 -6.86 8.63 19.98
N LYS A 148 -7.28 8.97 18.75
CA LYS A 148 -7.38 8.00 17.66
C LYS A 148 -6.01 7.41 17.27
N VAL A 149 -4.98 8.24 17.17
CA VAL A 149 -3.61 7.76 16.88
C VAL A 149 -3.10 6.86 18.00
N ALA A 150 -3.31 7.22 19.26
CA ALA A 150 -2.94 6.40 20.42
C ALA A 150 -3.65 5.03 20.40
N LEU A 151 -4.95 5.00 20.10
CA LEU A 151 -5.73 3.77 19.99
C LEU A 151 -5.18 2.84 18.88
N ILE A 152 -4.81 3.39 17.73
CA ILE A 152 -4.22 2.61 16.62
C ILE A 152 -2.87 2.03 17.01
N SER A 153 -2.05 2.76 17.79
CA SER A 153 -0.71 2.32 18.18
C SER A 153 -0.70 1.23 19.28
N GLN A 154 -1.83 1.00 19.96
CA GLN A 154 -1.96 -0.02 21.01
C GLN A 154 -2.42 -1.40 20.47
N ASN A 155 -2.85 -1.48 19.20
CA ASN A 155 -3.32 -2.70 18.53
C ASN A 155 -2.31 -3.19 17.49
#